data_030eafbaa2de276ac22d668fdd2ba2c2
#
_entry.id   030eafbaa2de276ac22d668fdd2ba2c2
#
_cell.length_a   1.000
_cell.length_b   1.000
_cell.length_c   1.000
_cell.angle_alpha   90.00
_cell.angle_beta   90.00
_cell.angle_gamma   90.00
#
_symmetry.space_group_name_H-M   'P 1'
#
loop_
_entity.id
_entity.type
_entity.pdbx_description
1 polymer ?
#
loop_
_entity_poly.entity_id
_entity_poly.type
_entity_poly.pdbx_seq_one_letter_code
_entity_poly.pdbx_strand_id
1 'polypeptide(L)'
;LGTPWATRAYLATPEEAVDSAGSTGILFFSSIGWGATRFFEDTPAIENDPEPITEFPAFSFILADLHPHLMALPYALLALSVAWLLAVLPGTGWRAPVTLARVVVAGGVLGALYAMNSWDLPTYLGVATLALLGGRNRRPPADRLRLLGVLLASAVLLWAPFILRFESPTAANTSALAESVRALPVVGGVLASLAGYTGERTAVGEYLGVFGFFYAAAMALIAAVAWTRRGAVSDPTMLRGGLAAGALLVLGALLLPAPLLLLCGVPLVVIMILIDRDARFSLGNVALCLFAVAFGLSLVPEFLYILDIFSNRMNTIFKVYYQVWLLMAIGSALAAAALWRVAARSTLTRVTLSVATALTVAAGLVYPAVAGYQWLEWRSPDREWQGVDGLAYLEEPMPDERAALDWLWEHGEPDDVMLAAGGCEWDLNVGRAAAATGIPTIIGWGGGHEGAWHLGRPGFRQELDQRIEDVNALYASRPQALIDRYGVTLIFVGHSERGEDGTSTPGPGCATGPFEGIDDPGFPGPGWELAFEQGDVRIYRRSA
;
A
#
# COMPACT_ATOMS: atom_id res chain seq x y z
N LEU A 1 -22.26 0.81 -3.87
CA LEU A 1 -23.12 0.04 -2.98
C LEU A 1 -22.26 -0.39 -1.86
N GLY A 2 -22.41 0.30 -0.71
CA GLY A 2 -21.98 -0.25 0.54
C GLY A 2 -22.54 -1.67 0.62
N THR A 3 -21.71 -2.60 0.96
CA THR A 3 -22.14 -3.97 1.17
C THR A 3 -23.26 -4.01 2.20
N PRO A 4 -24.10 -5.05 2.24
CA PRO A 4 -25.11 -5.22 3.29
C PRO A 4 -24.53 -5.09 4.71
N TRP A 5 -23.22 -5.26 4.87
CA TRP A 5 -22.45 -5.12 6.13
C TRP A 5 -22.17 -3.66 6.50
N ALA A 6 -21.79 -2.80 5.55
CA ALA A 6 -21.69 -1.36 5.82
C ALA A 6 -23.03 -0.79 6.28
N THR A 7 -24.13 -1.33 5.75
CA THR A 7 -25.50 -1.01 6.20
C THR A 7 -25.79 -1.58 7.59
N ARG A 8 -25.24 -2.75 7.96
CA ARG A 8 -25.40 -3.33 9.30
C ARG A 8 -24.59 -2.58 10.37
N ALA A 9 -23.33 -2.24 10.09
CA ALA A 9 -22.53 -1.41 10.99
C ALA A 9 -23.18 -0.03 11.21
N TYR A 10 -23.76 0.56 10.15
CA TYR A 10 -24.52 1.81 10.24
C TYR A 10 -25.78 1.69 11.12
N LEU A 11 -26.43 0.53 11.14
CA LEU A 11 -27.66 0.31 11.91
C LEU A 11 -27.42 -0.22 13.34
N ALA A 12 -26.23 -0.71 13.67
CA ALA A 12 -25.97 -1.39 14.95
C ALA A 12 -25.33 -0.51 16.04
N THR A 13 -24.78 0.68 15.72
CA THR A 13 -24.00 1.49 16.68
C THR A 13 -24.33 2.99 16.77
N PRO A 14 -25.57 3.47 16.63
CA PRO A 14 -25.82 4.92 16.68
C PRO A 14 -25.74 5.53 18.08
N GLU A 15 -26.00 4.79 19.16
CA GLU A 15 -26.19 5.38 20.49
C GLU A 15 -24.94 5.39 21.39
N GLU A 16 -24.03 4.43 21.27
CA GLU A 16 -22.83 4.36 22.13
C GLU A 16 -21.63 5.16 21.59
N ALA A 17 -21.59 5.43 20.28
CA ALA A 17 -20.49 6.15 19.64
C ALA A 17 -20.64 7.68 19.69
N VAL A 18 -21.83 8.19 19.98
CA VAL A 18 -22.14 9.64 19.91
C VAL A 18 -21.58 10.44 21.09
N ASP A 19 -21.27 9.80 22.21
CA ASP A 19 -20.90 10.50 23.46
C ASP A 19 -19.39 10.84 23.58
N SER A 20 -18.51 10.32 22.69
CA SER A 20 -17.06 10.45 22.90
C SER A 20 -16.27 11.26 21.85
N ALA A 21 -16.85 11.66 20.72
CA ALA A 21 -16.20 12.52 19.73
C ALA A 21 -17.26 13.18 18.83
N GLY A 22 -17.02 14.36 18.29
CA GLY A 22 -17.99 15.07 17.45
C GLY A 22 -18.60 14.18 16.35
N SER A 23 -19.92 14.25 16.20
CA SER A 23 -20.79 13.29 15.51
C SER A 23 -20.38 12.81 14.10
N THR A 24 -19.60 13.60 13.35
CA THR A 24 -19.23 13.33 11.95
C THR A 24 -17.93 12.55 11.78
N GLY A 25 -16.96 12.73 12.67
CA GLY A 25 -15.71 11.95 12.68
C GLY A 25 -15.99 10.47 12.96
N ILE A 26 -16.89 10.22 13.90
CA ILE A 26 -17.36 8.87 14.24
C ILE A 26 -18.02 8.20 13.03
N LEU A 27 -18.85 8.92 12.26
CA LEU A 27 -19.52 8.36 11.09
C LEU A 27 -18.51 7.89 10.01
N PHE A 28 -17.39 8.60 9.80
CA PHE A 28 -16.37 8.15 8.88
C PHE A 28 -15.66 6.87 9.37
N PHE A 29 -15.22 6.86 10.63
CA PHE A 29 -14.48 5.71 11.18
C PHE A 29 -15.35 4.52 11.54
N SER A 30 -16.63 4.73 11.88
CA SER A 30 -17.52 3.64 12.34
C SER A 30 -18.36 2.99 11.24
N SER A 31 -18.55 3.60 10.05
CA SER A 31 -19.52 3.07 9.11
C SER A 31 -19.04 2.92 7.66
N ILE A 32 -19.06 3.98 6.85
CA ILE A 32 -18.84 3.86 5.40
C ILE A 32 -17.37 4.04 5.06
N GLY A 33 -16.69 5.00 5.70
CA GLY A 33 -15.31 5.33 5.37
C GLY A 33 -14.35 4.21 5.70
N TRP A 34 -14.24 3.88 6.97
CA TRP A 34 -13.28 2.90 7.47
C TRP A 34 -13.75 1.45 7.30
N GLY A 35 -15.01 1.14 7.65
CA GLY A 35 -15.56 -0.22 7.58
C GLY A 35 -15.55 -0.82 6.18
N ALA A 36 -15.59 0.01 5.12
CA ALA A 36 -15.45 -0.47 3.74
C ALA A 36 -14.06 -1.06 3.43
N THR A 37 -13.05 -0.78 4.25
CA THR A 37 -11.67 -1.27 4.11
C THR A 37 -11.29 -2.34 5.13
N ARG A 38 -12.23 -2.77 5.97
CA ARG A 38 -12.10 -3.84 6.97
C ARG A 38 -13.19 -4.87 6.73
N PHE A 39 -13.15 -5.50 5.54
CA PHE A 39 -14.24 -6.34 5.05
C PHE A 39 -14.02 -7.83 5.26
N PHE A 40 -12.78 -8.23 5.56
CA PHE A 40 -12.45 -9.61 5.87
C PHE A 40 -12.36 -9.81 7.38
N GLU A 41 -13.06 -10.85 7.84
CA GLU A 41 -13.04 -11.28 9.24
C GLU A 41 -12.09 -12.47 9.36
N ASP A 42 -10.84 -12.23 9.76
CA ASP A 42 -9.95 -13.32 10.15
C ASP A 42 -10.14 -13.57 11.66
N THR A 43 -10.26 -14.84 12.08
CA THR A 43 -10.24 -15.14 13.52
C THR A 43 -8.85 -14.76 14.05
N PRO A 44 -8.75 -13.80 14.99
CA PRO A 44 -7.47 -13.36 15.48
C PRO A 44 -6.75 -14.50 16.20
N ALA A 45 -5.47 -14.68 15.89
CA ALA A 45 -4.62 -15.64 16.61
C ALA A 45 -4.37 -15.21 18.06
N ILE A 46 -4.46 -13.90 18.31
CA ILE A 46 -4.35 -13.24 19.62
C ILE A 46 -5.52 -12.26 19.73
N GLU A 47 -6.15 -12.18 20.90
CA GLU A 47 -7.16 -11.17 21.21
C GLU A 47 -6.60 -9.76 20.89
N ASN A 48 -7.22 -9.03 19.96
CA ASN A 48 -6.80 -7.76 19.39
C ASN A 48 -5.83 -7.81 18.17
N ASP A 49 -5.67 -8.94 17.49
CA ASP A 49 -5.00 -8.93 16.19
C ASP A 49 -5.78 -8.03 15.20
N PRO A 50 -5.11 -7.15 14.45
CA PRO A 50 -5.80 -6.26 13.54
C PRO A 50 -6.40 -7.03 12.36
N GLU A 51 -7.63 -6.66 11.99
CA GLU A 51 -8.35 -7.22 10.84
C GLU A 51 -7.60 -6.96 9.52
N PRO A 52 -7.76 -7.85 8.52
CA PRO A 52 -7.16 -7.65 7.20
C PRO A 52 -7.58 -6.35 6.53
N ILE A 53 -6.59 -5.64 5.99
CA ILE A 53 -6.81 -4.36 5.33
C ILE A 53 -7.17 -4.59 3.86
N THR A 54 -8.35 -4.13 3.45
CA THR A 54 -8.86 -4.23 2.07
C THR A 54 -9.01 -2.86 1.42
N GLU A 55 -8.00 -2.00 1.57
CA GLU A 55 -8.03 -0.67 0.98
C GLU A 55 -8.11 -0.70 -0.54
N PHE A 56 -8.67 0.37 -1.08
CA PHE A 56 -8.82 0.62 -2.51
C PHE A 56 -8.58 2.10 -2.82
N PRO A 57 -8.23 2.47 -4.07
CA PRO A 57 -7.74 3.81 -4.39
C PRO A 57 -8.59 4.97 -3.87
N ALA A 58 -9.93 4.90 -3.98
CA ALA A 58 -10.78 5.99 -3.51
C ALA A 58 -10.64 6.25 -2.01
N PHE A 59 -10.53 5.21 -1.18
CA PHE A 59 -10.27 5.36 0.25
C PHE A 59 -8.91 6.01 0.51
N SER A 60 -7.85 5.46 -0.12
CA SER A 60 -6.48 5.97 0.11
C SER A 60 -6.33 7.43 -0.33
N PHE A 61 -7.01 7.87 -1.40
CA PHE A 61 -7.04 9.28 -1.81
C PHE A 61 -7.83 10.16 -0.84
N ILE A 62 -8.95 9.68 -0.28
CA ILE A 62 -9.73 10.42 0.72
C ILE A 62 -8.95 10.56 2.02
N LEU A 63 -8.30 9.48 2.46
CA LEU A 63 -7.45 9.50 3.65
C LEU A 63 -6.27 10.46 3.50
N ALA A 64 -5.83 10.71 2.25
CA ALA A 64 -4.70 11.57 1.89
C ALA A 64 -3.35 11.13 2.51
N ASP A 65 -3.24 9.85 2.82
CA ASP A 65 -2.01 9.26 3.34
C ASP A 65 -1.07 8.89 2.19
N LEU A 66 0.19 9.36 2.26
CA LEU A 66 1.23 9.09 1.28
C LEU A 66 1.81 7.67 1.40
N HIS A 67 0.95 6.68 1.50
CA HIS A 67 1.37 5.28 1.56
C HIS A 67 2.08 4.82 0.29
N PRO A 68 3.09 3.95 0.38
CA PRO A 68 3.85 3.45 -0.76
C PRO A 68 2.98 2.88 -1.88
N HIS A 69 1.91 2.12 -1.55
CA HIS A 69 1.01 1.53 -2.56
C HIS A 69 0.19 2.60 -3.31
N LEU A 70 -0.18 3.71 -2.66
CA LEU A 70 -0.86 4.84 -3.32
C LEU A 70 0.11 5.58 -4.25
N MET A 71 1.30 5.91 -3.75
CA MET A 71 2.34 6.56 -4.55
C MET A 71 2.82 5.69 -5.72
N ALA A 72 2.76 4.37 -5.60
CA ALA A 72 3.13 3.44 -6.66
C ALA A 72 2.10 3.33 -7.79
N LEU A 73 0.84 3.76 -7.62
CA LEU A 73 -0.21 3.64 -8.65
C LEU A 73 0.20 4.20 -10.03
N PRO A 74 0.74 5.42 -10.16
CA PRO A 74 1.20 5.94 -11.45
C PRO A 74 2.30 5.06 -12.07
N TYR A 75 3.21 4.55 -11.24
CA TYR A 75 4.29 3.66 -11.68
C TYR A 75 3.79 2.28 -12.09
N ALA A 76 2.78 1.75 -11.41
CA ALA A 76 2.11 0.50 -11.78
C ALA A 76 1.41 0.63 -13.16
N LEU A 77 0.73 1.75 -13.40
CA LEU A 77 0.15 2.06 -14.72
C LEU A 77 1.24 2.21 -15.80
N LEU A 78 2.34 2.85 -15.47
CA LEU A 78 3.50 2.96 -16.37
C LEU A 78 4.12 1.59 -16.62
N ALA A 79 4.23 0.73 -15.62
CA ALA A 79 4.72 -0.64 -15.77
C ALA A 79 3.83 -1.49 -16.71
N LEU A 80 2.51 -1.36 -16.64
CA LEU A 80 1.60 -1.98 -17.61
C LEU A 80 1.79 -1.41 -19.02
N SER A 81 2.04 -0.10 -19.13
CA SER A 81 2.32 0.55 -20.41
C SER A 81 3.63 0.07 -21.02
N VAL A 82 4.69 -0.09 -20.22
CA VAL A 82 5.97 -0.65 -20.72
C VAL A 82 5.87 -2.14 -21.00
N ALA A 83 5.05 -2.91 -20.26
CA ALA A 83 4.75 -4.29 -20.60
C ALA A 83 4.07 -4.38 -21.99
N TRP A 84 3.11 -3.50 -22.27
CA TRP A 84 2.53 -3.38 -23.62
C TRP A 84 3.58 -3.03 -24.67
N LEU A 85 4.47 -2.08 -24.37
CA LEU A 85 5.57 -1.69 -25.27
C LEU A 85 6.50 -2.89 -25.59
N LEU A 86 6.81 -3.73 -24.59
CA LEU A 86 7.59 -4.94 -24.76
C LEU A 86 6.85 -5.98 -25.61
N ALA A 87 5.53 -6.11 -25.45
CA ALA A 87 4.71 -7.02 -26.25
C ALA A 87 4.69 -6.67 -27.74
N VAL A 88 4.77 -5.36 -28.08
CA VAL A 88 4.71 -4.85 -29.46
C VAL A 88 6.09 -4.39 -29.97
N LEU A 89 7.18 -4.86 -29.40
CA LEU A 89 8.54 -4.54 -29.87
C LEU A 89 8.70 -4.76 -31.38
N PRO A 90 9.40 -3.86 -32.10
CA PRO A 90 9.61 -4.01 -33.54
C PRO A 90 10.39 -5.30 -33.86
N GLY A 91 10.18 -5.85 -35.07
CA GLY A 91 10.84 -7.08 -35.54
C GLY A 91 12.34 -6.97 -35.82
N THR A 92 12.97 -5.87 -35.42
CA THR A 92 14.42 -5.64 -35.52
C THR A 92 15.22 -6.57 -34.61
N GLY A 93 16.48 -6.83 -34.93
CA GLY A 93 17.34 -7.71 -34.12
C GLY A 93 17.43 -7.25 -32.65
N TRP A 94 17.76 -8.17 -31.75
CA TRP A 94 17.83 -7.87 -30.30
C TRP A 94 18.87 -6.78 -29.96
N ARG A 95 19.92 -6.64 -30.77
CA ARG A 95 20.97 -5.58 -30.62
C ARG A 95 20.57 -4.24 -31.21
N ALA A 96 19.44 -4.12 -31.90
CA ALA A 96 19.02 -2.85 -32.48
C ALA A 96 18.88 -1.77 -31.39
N PRO A 97 19.48 -0.57 -31.57
CA PRO A 97 19.49 0.46 -30.53
C PRO A 97 18.10 0.80 -30.00
N VAL A 98 17.10 0.89 -30.88
CA VAL A 98 15.71 1.16 -30.49
C VAL A 98 15.12 0.03 -29.62
N THR A 99 15.47 -1.23 -29.93
CA THR A 99 15.01 -2.38 -29.13
C THR A 99 15.64 -2.35 -27.74
N LEU A 100 16.96 -2.17 -27.67
CA LEU A 100 17.69 -2.10 -26.41
C LEU A 100 17.23 -0.92 -25.56
N ALA A 101 17.09 0.28 -26.14
CA ALA A 101 16.62 1.46 -25.43
C ALA A 101 15.25 1.22 -24.77
N ARG A 102 14.29 0.63 -25.51
CA ARG A 102 12.97 0.32 -24.95
C ARG A 102 13.02 -0.69 -23.82
N VAL A 103 13.87 -1.71 -23.93
CA VAL A 103 14.02 -2.72 -22.88
C VAL A 103 14.73 -2.16 -21.66
N VAL A 104 15.77 -1.32 -21.84
CA VAL A 104 16.46 -0.64 -20.74
C VAL A 104 15.54 0.32 -20.00
N VAL A 105 14.76 1.14 -20.72
CA VAL A 105 13.76 2.04 -20.11
C VAL A 105 12.71 1.23 -19.34
N ALA A 106 12.23 0.13 -19.95
CA ALA A 106 11.28 -0.75 -19.26
C ALA A 106 11.88 -1.34 -17.97
N GLY A 107 13.14 -1.77 -18.00
CA GLY A 107 13.86 -2.24 -16.82
C GLY A 107 13.98 -1.15 -15.75
N GLY A 108 14.32 0.08 -16.14
CA GLY A 108 14.38 1.23 -15.21
C GLY A 108 13.05 1.52 -14.53
N VAL A 109 11.93 1.49 -15.28
CA VAL A 109 10.58 1.68 -14.73
C VAL A 109 10.20 0.55 -13.77
N LEU A 110 10.49 -0.71 -14.13
CA LEU A 110 10.21 -1.85 -13.25
C LEU A 110 11.07 -1.81 -11.98
N GLY A 111 12.35 -1.43 -12.09
CA GLY A 111 13.22 -1.26 -10.93
C GLY A 111 12.75 -0.15 -9.99
N ALA A 112 12.13 0.93 -10.52
CA ALA A 112 11.54 1.99 -9.71
C ALA A 112 10.44 1.48 -8.77
N LEU A 113 9.68 0.46 -9.18
CA LEU A 113 8.66 -0.15 -8.32
C LEU A 113 9.25 -0.75 -7.04
N TYR A 114 10.49 -1.27 -7.10
CA TYR A 114 11.14 -1.77 -5.89
C TYR A 114 11.40 -0.67 -4.87
N ALA A 115 11.76 0.51 -5.33
CA ALA A 115 12.00 1.67 -4.46
C ALA A 115 10.69 2.32 -3.96
N MET A 116 9.61 2.27 -4.75
CA MET A 116 8.31 2.85 -4.38
C MET A 116 7.48 1.91 -3.50
N ASN A 117 7.28 0.69 -3.97
CA ASN A 117 6.57 -0.38 -3.26
C ASN A 117 7.14 -1.72 -3.72
N SER A 118 8.05 -2.28 -2.95
CA SER A 118 8.82 -3.48 -3.33
C SER A 118 7.94 -4.68 -3.71
N TRP A 119 6.72 -4.76 -3.18
CA TRP A 119 5.75 -5.83 -3.43
C TRP A 119 5.04 -5.73 -4.78
N ASP A 120 5.13 -4.59 -5.46
CA ASP A 120 4.61 -4.44 -6.83
C ASP A 120 5.57 -5.04 -7.86
N LEU A 121 6.88 -5.02 -7.59
CA LEU A 121 7.88 -5.50 -8.53
C LEU A 121 7.63 -6.94 -9.03
N PRO A 122 7.37 -7.96 -8.18
CA PRO A 122 7.14 -9.33 -8.66
C PRO A 122 5.99 -9.42 -9.66
N THR A 123 4.89 -8.76 -9.39
CA THR A 123 3.69 -8.75 -10.23
C THR A 123 3.96 -8.13 -11.60
N TYR A 124 4.44 -6.90 -11.62
CA TYR A 124 4.61 -6.17 -12.89
C TYR A 124 5.83 -6.63 -13.68
N LEU A 125 6.88 -7.14 -13.02
CA LEU A 125 7.98 -7.84 -13.68
C LEU A 125 7.50 -9.14 -14.32
N GLY A 126 6.63 -9.90 -13.66
CA GLY A 126 5.99 -11.08 -14.21
C GLY A 126 5.16 -10.75 -15.46
N VAL A 127 4.31 -9.72 -15.38
CA VAL A 127 3.51 -9.24 -16.53
C VAL A 127 4.41 -8.79 -17.68
N ALA A 128 5.45 -8.01 -17.41
CA ALA A 128 6.40 -7.54 -18.43
C ALA A 128 7.19 -8.70 -19.07
N THR A 129 7.58 -9.68 -18.27
CA THR A 129 8.26 -10.90 -18.76
C THR A 129 7.33 -11.71 -19.68
N LEU A 130 6.08 -11.95 -19.27
CA LEU A 130 5.10 -12.64 -20.11
C LEU A 130 4.82 -11.85 -21.40
N ALA A 131 4.74 -10.54 -21.33
CA ALA A 131 4.55 -9.66 -22.47
C ALA A 131 5.73 -9.72 -23.44
N LEU A 132 6.98 -9.73 -22.94
CA LEU A 132 8.19 -9.85 -23.75
C LEU A 132 8.29 -11.25 -24.40
N LEU A 133 8.06 -12.30 -23.63
CA LEU A 133 8.14 -13.69 -24.12
C LEU A 133 6.98 -14.04 -25.06
N GLY A 134 5.78 -13.53 -24.79
CA GLY A 134 4.57 -13.71 -25.60
C GLY A 134 4.41 -12.71 -26.76
N GLY A 135 5.31 -11.76 -26.93
CA GLY A 135 5.19 -10.60 -27.84
C GLY A 135 4.81 -10.92 -29.29
N ARG A 136 4.27 -9.92 -29.98
CA ARG A 136 3.70 -10.02 -31.35
C ARG A 136 4.70 -10.53 -32.37
N ASN A 137 5.95 -10.09 -32.27
CA ASN A 137 6.99 -10.47 -33.20
C ASN A 137 7.57 -11.84 -32.81
N ARG A 138 7.56 -12.79 -33.75
CA ARG A 138 8.12 -14.13 -33.60
C ARG A 138 9.66 -14.07 -33.58
N ARG A 139 10.23 -13.56 -32.50
CA ARG A 139 11.69 -13.58 -32.30
C ARG A 139 12.17 -14.98 -31.94
N PRO A 140 13.39 -15.38 -32.30
CA PRO A 140 14.01 -16.59 -31.80
C PRO A 140 13.98 -16.63 -30.26
N PRO A 141 13.75 -17.78 -29.63
CA PRO A 141 13.75 -17.90 -28.17
C PRO A 141 15.01 -17.34 -27.51
N ALA A 142 16.18 -17.56 -28.14
CA ALA A 142 17.45 -17.04 -27.64
C ALA A 142 17.48 -15.50 -27.56
N ASP A 143 16.89 -14.79 -28.53
CA ASP A 143 16.83 -13.32 -28.50
C ASP A 143 15.87 -12.81 -27.44
N ARG A 144 14.77 -13.52 -27.20
CA ARG A 144 13.84 -13.18 -26.10
C ARG A 144 14.51 -13.34 -24.75
N LEU A 145 15.27 -14.43 -24.54
CA LEU A 145 16.03 -14.66 -23.31
C LEU A 145 17.14 -13.60 -23.13
N ARG A 146 17.82 -13.18 -24.19
CA ARG A 146 18.81 -12.08 -24.12
C ARG A 146 18.16 -10.76 -23.72
N LEU A 147 17.00 -10.42 -24.31
CA LEU A 147 16.26 -9.22 -23.97
C LEU A 147 15.70 -9.29 -22.55
N LEU A 148 15.28 -10.46 -22.07
CA LEU A 148 14.91 -10.67 -20.67
C LEU A 148 16.10 -10.43 -19.74
N GLY A 149 17.29 -10.93 -20.11
CA GLY A 149 18.53 -10.64 -19.37
C GLY A 149 18.83 -9.15 -19.31
N VAL A 150 18.65 -8.41 -20.42
CA VAL A 150 18.82 -6.95 -20.44
C VAL A 150 17.76 -6.26 -19.56
N LEU A 151 16.50 -6.70 -19.60
CA LEU A 151 15.42 -6.15 -18.78
C LEU A 151 15.74 -6.28 -17.27
N LEU A 152 16.11 -7.50 -16.87
CA LEU A 152 16.44 -7.79 -15.46
C LEU A 152 17.71 -7.04 -15.01
N ALA A 153 18.75 -7.05 -15.84
CA ALA A 153 19.98 -6.30 -15.55
C ALA A 153 19.70 -4.80 -15.40
N SER A 154 18.88 -4.22 -16.29
CA SER A 154 18.53 -2.80 -16.22
C SER A 154 17.71 -2.48 -14.97
N ALA A 155 16.77 -3.34 -14.59
CA ALA A 155 15.96 -3.18 -13.39
C ALA A 155 16.82 -3.15 -12.11
N VAL A 156 17.88 -3.95 -12.07
CA VAL A 156 18.78 -4.01 -10.92
C VAL A 156 19.85 -2.90 -10.98
N LEU A 157 20.55 -2.77 -12.11
CA LEU A 157 21.72 -1.89 -12.19
C LEU A 157 21.38 -0.39 -12.11
N LEU A 158 20.25 0.02 -12.69
CA LEU A 158 19.82 1.43 -12.61
C LEU A 158 19.40 1.83 -11.20
N TRP A 159 18.98 0.88 -10.37
CA TRP A 159 18.56 1.09 -8.99
C TRP A 159 19.54 0.51 -7.97
N ALA A 160 20.72 0.07 -8.39
CA ALA A 160 21.73 -0.51 -7.53
C ALA A 160 22.10 0.36 -6.32
N PRO A 161 22.24 1.70 -6.40
CA PRO A 161 22.51 2.53 -5.23
C PRO A 161 21.45 2.42 -4.13
N PHE A 162 20.18 2.30 -4.51
CA PHE A 162 19.09 2.07 -3.58
C PHE A 162 19.11 0.62 -3.06
N ILE A 163 19.12 -0.36 -3.96
CA ILE A 163 19.05 -1.80 -3.62
C ILE A 163 20.15 -2.22 -2.64
N LEU A 164 21.35 -1.67 -2.79
CA LEU A 164 22.52 -2.01 -1.95
C LEU A 164 22.46 -1.39 -0.55
N ARG A 165 21.61 -0.38 -0.34
CA ARG A 165 21.49 0.32 0.95
C ARG A 165 20.14 0.12 1.63
N PHE A 166 19.16 -0.40 0.91
CA PHE A 166 17.82 -0.61 1.43
C PHE A 166 17.80 -1.80 2.40
N GLU A 167 17.40 -1.53 3.62
CA GLU A 167 17.12 -2.54 4.64
C GLU A 167 15.61 -2.82 4.63
N SER A 168 15.24 -4.08 4.39
CA SER A 168 13.83 -4.45 4.34
C SER A 168 13.20 -4.46 5.73
N PRO A 169 12.03 -3.85 5.93
CA PRO A 169 11.29 -3.88 7.19
C PRO A 169 10.62 -5.23 7.47
N THR A 170 10.91 -6.26 6.69
CA THR A 170 10.35 -7.60 6.89
C THR A 170 11.17 -8.40 7.88
N ALA A 171 10.52 -9.35 8.58
CA ALA A 171 11.18 -10.27 9.50
C ALA A 171 11.91 -11.43 8.78
N ALA A 172 12.52 -11.17 7.63
CA ALA A 172 13.20 -12.18 6.80
C ALA A 172 14.31 -12.95 7.53
N ASN A 173 14.93 -12.34 8.53
CA ASN A 173 15.94 -12.98 9.39
C ASN A 173 15.36 -14.06 10.33
N THR A 174 14.06 -14.06 10.60
CA THR A 174 13.36 -15.09 11.39
C THR A 174 12.88 -16.26 10.54
N SER A 175 13.07 -16.18 9.22
CA SER A 175 12.65 -17.23 8.27
C SER A 175 13.33 -18.57 8.56
N ALA A 176 12.57 -19.65 8.47
CA ALA A 176 13.09 -21.02 8.57
C ALA A 176 13.91 -21.48 7.34
N LEU A 177 14.03 -20.64 6.31
CA LEU A 177 14.81 -20.97 5.12
C LEU A 177 16.31 -21.08 5.44
N ALA A 178 16.98 -22.00 4.74
CA ALA A 178 18.42 -22.17 4.85
C ALA A 178 19.17 -20.86 4.52
N GLU A 179 20.24 -20.57 5.27
CA GLU A 179 21.04 -19.36 5.09
C GLU A 179 21.56 -19.19 3.67
N SER A 180 21.91 -20.28 2.99
CA SER A 180 22.33 -20.29 1.58
C SER A 180 21.26 -19.75 0.63
N VAL A 181 19.97 -19.96 0.94
CA VAL A 181 18.84 -19.44 0.16
C VAL A 181 18.62 -17.98 0.50
N ARG A 182 18.69 -17.61 1.78
CA ARG A 182 18.57 -16.21 2.24
C ARG A 182 19.65 -15.31 1.69
N ALA A 183 20.86 -15.84 1.50
CA ALA A 183 22.01 -15.12 0.96
C ALA A 183 21.91 -14.84 -0.56
N LEU A 184 20.92 -15.39 -1.27
CA LEU A 184 20.75 -15.10 -2.71
C LEU A 184 20.31 -13.64 -2.91
N PRO A 185 21.04 -12.85 -3.71
CA PRO A 185 20.69 -11.44 -3.93
C PRO A 185 19.24 -11.29 -4.44
N VAL A 186 18.47 -10.38 -3.84
CA VAL A 186 17.07 -10.04 -4.14
C VAL A 186 16.11 -11.22 -3.93
N VAL A 187 16.37 -12.37 -4.59
CA VAL A 187 15.49 -13.56 -4.53
C VAL A 187 15.46 -14.16 -3.13
N GLY A 188 16.61 -14.25 -2.46
CA GLY A 188 16.71 -14.78 -1.10
C GLY A 188 15.91 -13.95 -0.10
N GLY A 189 16.02 -12.63 -0.18
CA GLY A 189 15.25 -11.70 0.66
C GLY A 189 13.73 -11.85 0.45
N VAL A 190 13.26 -11.92 -0.80
CA VAL A 190 11.84 -12.11 -1.12
C VAL A 190 11.32 -13.45 -0.58
N LEU A 191 12.06 -14.54 -0.81
CA LEU A 191 11.65 -15.87 -0.33
C LEU A 191 11.67 -15.94 1.20
N ALA A 192 12.67 -15.34 1.84
CA ALA A 192 12.78 -15.30 3.28
C ALA A 192 11.71 -14.42 3.95
N SER A 193 11.12 -13.48 3.20
CA SER A 193 10.03 -12.63 3.67
C SER A 193 8.65 -13.29 3.58
N LEU A 194 8.54 -14.54 3.12
CA LEU A 194 7.26 -15.24 2.95
C LEU A 194 7.15 -16.40 3.93
N ALA A 195 5.97 -16.57 4.50
CA ALA A 195 5.59 -17.72 5.31
C ALA A 195 4.31 -18.36 4.80
N GLY A 196 4.10 -19.64 5.15
CA GLY A 196 2.88 -20.36 4.84
C GLY A 196 1.74 -19.90 5.74
N TYR A 197 0.59 -19.56 5.15
CA TYR A 197 -0.61 -19.20 5.89
C TYR A 197 -1.47 -20.44 6.17
N THR A 198 -1.83 -20.64 7.42
CA THR A 198 -2.62 -21.79 7.91
C THR A 198 -3.92 -21.39 8.60
N GLY A 199 -4.22 -20.09 8.71
CA GLY A 199 -5.43 -19.56 9.30
C GLY A 199 -6.68 -19.71 8.43
N GLU A 200 -7.75 -19.03 8.80
CA GLU A 200 -9.01 -19.03 8.05
C GLU A 200 -8.84 -18.50 6.64
N ARG A 201 -9.62 -19.07 5.72
CA ARG A 201 -9.60 -18.70 4.30
C ARG A 201 -10.69 -17.67 4.01
N THR A 202 -10.42 -16.80 3.04
CA THR A 202 -11.37 -15.77 2.62
C THR A 202 -12.69 -16.40 2.17
N ALA A 203 -13.80 -15.95 2.75
CA ALA A 203 -15.13 -16.39 2.36
C ALA A 203 -15.53 -15.81 0.98
N VAL A 204 -16.37 -16.54 0.23
CA VAL A 204 -16.86 -16.08 -1.08
C VAL A 204 -17.57 -14.73 -0.98
N GLY A 205 -18.36 -14.52 0.08
CA GLY A 205 -19.08 -13.27 0.33
C GLY A 205 -18.16 -12.08 0.52
N GLU A 206 -17.08 -12.27 1.27
CA GLU A 206 -16.05 -11.25 1.51
C GLU A 206 -15.34 -10.86 0.21
N TYR A 207 -14.84 -11.85 -0.55
CA TYR A 207 -14.18 -11.57 -1.82
C TYR A 207 -15.11 -10.84 -2.82
N LEU A 208 -16.35 -11.31 -2.96
CA LEU A 208 -17.32 -10.67 -3.85
C LEU A 208 -17.81 -9.31 -3.33
N GLY A 209 -17.75 -9.07 -2.03
CA GLY A 209 -18.00 -7.76 -1.43
C GLY A 209 -17.02 -6.70 -1.93
N VAL A 210 -15.74 -7.06 -2.04
CA VAL A 210 -14.69 -6.15 -2.51
C VAL A 210 -14.61 -6.12 -4.04
N PHE A 211 -14.63 -7.28 -4.70
CA PHE A 211 -14.33 -7.41 -6.14
C PHE A 211 -15.54 -7.77 -7.01
N GLY A 212 -16.75 -7.85 -6.46
CA GLY A 212 -17.92 -8.41 -7.15
C GLY A 212 -18.26 -7.75 -8.49
N PHE A 213 -18.13 -6.43 -8.60
CA PHE A 213 -18.37 -5.73 -9.88
C PHE A 213 -17.35 -6.12 -10.94
N PHE A 214 -16.07 -6.18 -10.57
CA PHE A 214 -15.01 -6.59 -11.48
C PHE A 214 -15.11 -8.07 -11.84
N TYR A 215 -15.49 -8.89 -10.86
CA TYR A 215 -15.72 -10.31 -11.06
C TYR A 215 -16.87 -10.54 -12.08
N ALA A 216 -17.97 -9.82 -11.95
CA ALA A 216 -19.08 -9.88 -12.90
C ALA A 216 -18.67 -9.47 -14.31
N ALA A 217 -17.85 -8.42 -14.46
CA ALA A 217 -17.31 -8.00 -15.76
C ALA A 217 -16.40 -9.08 -16.37
N ALA A 218 -15.56 -9.73 -15.55
CA ALA A 218 -14.71 -10.83 -15.99
C ALA A 218 -15.55 -12.02 -16.46
N MET A 219 -16.57 -12.43 -15.68
CA MET A 219 -17.46 -13.54 -16.05
C MET A 219 -18.26 -13.24 -17.32
N ALA A 220 -18.74 -12.02 -17.49
CA ALA A 220 -19.42 -11.59 -18.72
C ALA A 220 -18.50 -11.71 -19.96
N LEU A 221 -17.25 -11.27 -19.84
CA LEU A 221 -16.26 -11.40 -20.91
C LEU A 221 -15.93 -12.86 -21.21
N ILE A 222 -15.67 -13.66 -20.17
CA ILE A 222 -15.38 -15.11 -20.30
C ILE A 222 -16.53 -15.80 -21.02
N ALA A 223 -17.77 -15.57 -20.59
CA ALA A 223 -18.95 -16.15 -21.21
C ALA A 223 -19.11 -15.73 -22.69
N ALA A 224 -18.91 -14.44 -23.00
CA ALA A 224 -19.00 -13.95 -24.38
C ALA A 224 -17.91 -14.55 -25.28
N VAL A 225 -16.66 -14.64 -24.79
CA VAL A 225 -15.55 -15.26 -25.53
C VAL A 225 -15.78 -16.75 -25.70
N ALA A 226 -16.18 -17.47 -24.65
CA ALA A 226 -16.51 -18.90 -24.73
C ALA A 226 -17.64 -19.15 -25.74
N TRP A 227 -18.68 -18.34 -25.72
CA TRP A 227 -19.78 -18.43 -26.68
C TRP A 227 -19.35 -18.20 -28.13
N THR A 228 -18.52 -17.20 -28.38
CA THR A 228 -18.06 -16.89 -29.73
C THR A 228 -17.06 -17.92 -30.26
N ARG A 229 -16.34 -18.59 -29.38
CA ARG A 229 -15.29 -19.58 -29.73
C ARG A 229 -15.71 -21.04 -29.52
N ARG A 230 -16.98 -21.31 -29.22
CA ARG A 230 -17.48 -22.68 -28.92
C ARG A 230 -17.19 -23.72 -30.01
N GLY A 231 -16.95 -23.28 -31.26
CA GLY A 231 -16.56 -24.16 -32.37
C GLY A 231 -15.05 -24.25 -32.63
N ALA A 232 -14.25 -23.42 -31.96
CA ALA A 232 -12.80 -23.28 -32.20
C ALA A 232 -11.92 -23.90 -31.09
N VAL A 233 -12.52 -24.27 -29.94
CA VAL A 233 -11.81 -24.96 -28.85
C VAL A 233 -11.71 -26.45 -29.22
N SER A 234 -10.82 -26.75 -30.16
CA SER A 234 -10.69 -28.09 -30.74
C SER A 234 -9.34 -28.77 -30.41
N ASP A 235 -8.47 -28.16 -29.60
CA ASP A 235 -7.25 -28.80 -29.15
C ASP A 235 -7.56 -29.73 -27.97
N PRO A 236 -7.60 -31.07 -28.20
CA PRO A 236 -7.93 -32.01 -27.13
C PRO A 236 -6.91 -31.99 -25.99
N THR A 237 -5.67 -31.56 -26.25
CA THR A 237 -4.62 -31.50 -25.24
C THR A 237 -4.88 -30.36 -24.25
N MET A 238 -5.25 -29.16 -24.75
CA MET A 238 -5.65 -28.04 -23.91
C MET A 238 -6.89 -28.34 -23.08
N LEU A 239 -7.90 -28.97 -23.69
CA LEU A 239 -9.11 -29.37 -22.98
C LEU A 239 -8.82 -30.38 -21.86
N ARG A 240 -8.05 -31.41 -22.17
CA ARG A 240 -7.62 -32.41 -21.15
C ARG A 240 -6.80 -31.76 -20.03
N GLY A 241 -5.85 -30.91 -20.38
CA GLY A 241 -5.07 -30.14 -19.40
C GLY A 241 -5.93 -29.26 -18.51
N GLY A 242 -6.90 -28.56 -19.09
CA GLY A 242 -7.86 -27.73 -18.36
C GLY A 242 -8.77 -28.52 -17.43
N LEU A 243 -9.28 -29.68 -17.91
CA LEU A 243 -10.08 -30.58 -17.06
C LEU A 243 -9.26 -31.15 -15.90
N ALA A 244 -8.01 -31.56 -16.15
CA ALA A 244 -7.12 -32.03 -15.09
C ALA A 244 -6.82 -30.93 -14.07
N ALA A 245 -6.52 -29.69 -14.52
CA ALA A 245 -6.31 -28.56 -13.64
C ALA A 245 -7.57 -28.22 -12.84
N GLY A 246 -8.76 -28.23 -13.49
CA GLY A 246 -10.04 -28.03 -12.81
C GLY A 246 -10.31 -29.10 -11.74
N ALA A 247 -10.03 -30.37 -12.05
CA ALA A 247 -10.15 -31.47 -11.09
C ALA A 247 -9.21 -31.30 -9.89
N LEU A 248 -7.97 -30.85 -10.12
CA LEU A 248 -7.00 -30.54 -9.06
C LEU A 248 -7.47 -29.36 -8.18
N LEU A 249 -8.07 -28.34 -8.78
CA LEU A 249 -8.64 -27.20 -8.03
C LEU A 249 -9.82 -27.65 -7.15
N VAL A 250 -10.71 -28.50 -7.68
CA VAL A 250 -11.83 -29.05 -6.90
C VAL A 250 -11.29 -29.92 -5.75
N LEU A 251 -10.33 -30.80 -6.03
CA LEU A 251 -9.70 -31.61 -5.00
C LEU A 251 -8.99 -30.76 -3.95
N GLY A 252 -8.25 -29.74 -4.39
CA GLY A 252 -7.61 -28.78 -3.50
C GLY A 252 -8.60 -28.04 -2.60
N ALA A 253 -9.72 -27.57 -3.16
CA ALA A 253 -10.77 -26.89 -2.40
C ALA A 253 -11.51 -27.80 -1.40
N LEU A 254 -11.57 -29.09 -1.68
CA LEU A 254 -12.15 -30.09 -0.77
C LEU A 254 -11.19 -30.48 0.36
N LEU A 255 -9.89 -30.54 0.07
CA LEU A 255 -8.86 -30.91 1.06
C LEU A 255 -8.43 -29.72 1.93
N LEU A 256 -8.39 -28.55 1.33
CA LEU A 256 -8.08 -27.28 1.96
C LEU A 256 -9.36 -26.45 1.92
N PRO A 257 -9.94 -26.01 3.04
CA PRO A 257 -11.17 -25.20 3.03
C PRO A 257 -10.90 -23.79 2.46
N ALA A 258 -10.55 -23.73 1.16
CA ALA A 258 -10.14 -22.53 0.43
C ALA A 258 -11.10 -22.30 -0.77
N PRO A 259 -12.26 -21.66 -0.54
CA PRO A 259 -13.29 -21.49 -1.57
C PRO A 259 -12.82 -20.63 -2.77
N LEU A 260 -11.82 -19.77 -2.58
CA LEU A 260 -11.23 -18.98 -3.65
C LEU A 260 -10.51 -19.84 -4.70
N LEU A 261 -10.07 -21.07 -4.35
CA LEU A 261 -9.55 -22.01 -5.36
C LEU A 261 -10.58 -22.30 -6.45
N LEU A 262 -11.86 -22.34 -6.12
CA LEU A 262 -12.91 -22.49 -7.11
C LEU A 262 -13.30 -21.14 -7.72
N LEU A 263 -13.51 -20.13 -6.89
CA LEU A 263 -13.98 -18.82 -7.35
C LEU A 263 -12.99 -18.12 -8.30
N CYS A 264 -11.70 -18.15 -8.01
CA CYS A 264 -10.64 -17.53 -8.83
C CYS A 264 -9.91 -18.56 -9.72
N GLY A 265 -9.66 -19.76 -9.22
CA GLY A 265 -8.89 -20.76 -9.94
C GLY A 265 -9.62 -21.33 -11.15
N VAL A 266 -10.93 -21.60 -11.06
CA VAL A 266 -11.71 -22.10 -12.22
C VAL A 266 -11.74 -21.06 -13.35
N PRO A 267 -12.11 -19.78 -13.12
CA PRO A 267 -12.01 -18.76 -14.15
C PRO A 267 -10.60 -18.60 -14.74
N LEU A 268 -9.55 -18.70 -13.91
CA LEU A 268 -8.17 -18.66 -14.38
C LEU A 268 -7.89 -19.78 -15.39
N VAL A 269 -8.26 -21.02 -15.07
CA VAL A 269 -8.11 -22.17 -15.99
C VAL A 269 -8.90 -21.95 -17.27
N VAL A 270 -10.16 -21.51 -17.17
CA VAL A 270 -10.99 -21.22 -18.33
C VAL A 270 -10.38 -20.13 -19.22
N ILE A 271 -9.84 -19.05 -18.62
CA ILE A 271 -9.14 -18.00 -19.36
C ILE A 271 -7.93 -18.57 -20.10
N MET A 272 -7.13 -19.43 -19.48
CA MET A 272 -5.95 -20.03 -20.10
C MET A 272 -6.31 -20.89 -21.34
N ILE A 273 -7.51 -21.50 -21.34
CA ILE A 273 -8.05 -22.23 -22.51
C ILE A 273 -8.55 -21.26 -23.58
N LEU A 274 -9.18 -20.15 -23.16
CA LEU A 274 -9.83 -19.20 -24.06
C LEU A 274 -8.88 -18.17 -24.69
N ILE A 275 -7.67 -17.99 -24.17
CA ILE A 275 -6.71 -17.04 -24.74
C ILE A 275 -6.35 -17.46 -26.17
N ASP A 276 -6.70 -16.56 -27.12
CA ASP A 276 -6.36 -16.76 -28.52
C ASP A 276 -4.93 -16.26 -28.79
N ARG A 277 -4.09 -17.17 -29.23
CA ARG A 277 -2.68 -16.88 -29.53
C ARG A 277 -2.52 -16.03 -30.79
N ASP A 278 -3.49 -16.04 -31.71
CA ASP A 278 -3.45 -15.28 -32.94
C ASP A 278 -4.06 -13.87 -32.74
N ALA A 279 -5.10 -13.75 -31.91
CA ALA A 279 -5.74 -12.48 -31.57
C ALA A 279 -5.30 -11.90 -30.20
N ARG A 280 -4.11 -12.25 -29.73
CA ARG A 280 -3.59 -11.93 -28.37
C ARG A 280 -3.58 -10.42 -28.02
N PHE A 281 -3.55 -9.55 -29.01
CA PHE A 281 -3.59 -8.09 -28.83
C PHE A 281 -4.98 -7.50 -28.99
N SER A 282 -6.03 -8.31 -29.10
CA SER A 282 -7.40 -7.81 -29.01
C SER A 282 -7.71 -7.33 -27.59
N LEU A 283 -8.61 -6.34 -27.46
CA LEU A 283 -9.01 -5.82 -26.14
C LEU A 283 -9.51 -6.93 -25.22
N GLY A 284 -10.30 -7.89 -25.77
CA GLY A 284 -10.80 -9.01 -24.99
C GLY A 284 -9.69 -9.93 -24.46
N ASN A 285 -8.67 -10.24 -25.28
CA ASN A 285 -7.57 -11.07 -24.81
C ASN A 285 -6.68 -10.35 -23.80
N VAL A 286 -6.41 -9.05 -23.98
CA VAL A 286 -5.65 -8.27 -23.00
C VAL A 286 -6.41 -8.21 -21.68
N ALA A 287 -7.73 -7.98 -21.71
CA ALA A 287 -8.57 -8.03 -20.51
C ALA A 287 -8.53 -9.40 -19.83
N LEU A 288 -8.63 -10.50 -20.59
CA LEU A 288 -8.50 -11.86 -20.05
C LEU A 288 -7.14 -12.09 -19.40
N CYS A 289 -6.05 -11.60 -19.98
CA CYS A 289 -4.71 -11.70 -19.38
C CYS A 289 -4.64 -10.94 -18.04
N LEU A 290 -5.19 -9.74 -17.97
CA LEU A 290 -5.22 -8.96 -16.72
C LEU A 290 -6.06 -9.66 -15.64
N PHE A 291 -7.23 -10.18 -15.99
CA PHE A 291 -8.05 -10.98 -15.08
C PHE A 291 -7.33 -12.27 -14.64
N ALA A 292 -6.62 -12.94 -15.54
CA ALA A 292 -5.85 -14.14 -15.18
C ALA A 292 -4.77 -13.83 -14.13
N VAL A 293 -4.03 -12.73 -14.31
CA VAL A 293 -3.04 -12.28 -13.32
C VAL A 293 -3.74 -11.91 -12.01
N ALA A 294 -4.83 -11.17 -12.06
CA ALA A 294 -5.60 -10.76 -10.88
C ALA A 294 -6.14 -11.97 -10.10
N PHE A 295 -6.74 -12.95 -10.77
CA PHE A 295 -7.22 -14.18 -10.12
C PHE A 295 -6.06 -15.01 -9.53
N GLY A 296 -4.93 -15.08 -10.23
CA GLY A 296 -3.73 -15.75 -9.71
C GLY A 296 -3.21 -15.06 -8.44
N LEU A 297 -3.12 -13.73 -8.43
CA LEU A 297 -2.71 -12.95 -7.27
C LEU A 297 -3.70 -13.08 -6.11
N SER A 298 -5.01 -13.15 -6.39
CA SER A 298 -6.03 -13.33 -5.34
C SER A 298 -5.86 -14.63 -4.55
N LEU A 299 -5.20 -15.63 -5.13
CA LEU A 299 -4.91 -16.89 -4.44
C LEU A 299 -3.66 -16.81 -3.55
N VAL A 300 -2.78 -15.81 -3.72
CA VAL A 300 -1.54 -15.72 -2.96
C VAL A 300 -1.78 -15.61 -1.44
N PRO A 301 -2.64 -14.68 -0.95
CA PRO A 301 -2.88 -14.54 0.49
C PRO A 301 -3.60 -15.74 1.12
N GLU A 302 -4.16 -16.62 0.30
CA GLU A 302 -4.79 -17.86 0.80
C GLU A 302 -3.76 -18.90 1.28
N PHE A 303 -2.51 -18.79 0.85
CA PHE A 303 -1.49 -19.81 1.13
C PHE A 303 -0.21 -19.23 1.70
N LEU A 304 0.07 -17.97 1.42
CA LEU A 304 1.31 -17.29 1.78
C LEU A 304 1.03 -15.93 2.40
N TYR A 305 1.88 -15.51 3.32
CA TYR A 305 1.88 -14.15 3.82
C TYR A 305 3.29 -13.60 3.98
N ILE A 306 3.38 -12.26 4.05
CA ILE A 306 4.62 -11.53 4.26
C ILE A 306 4.93 -11.54 5.75
N LEU A 307 6.13 -12.01 6.12
CA LEU A 307 6.62 -11.94 7.48
C LEU A 307 6.87 -10.48 7.87
N ASP A 308 6.06 -9.96 8.76
CA ASP A 308 6.19 -8.64 9.35
C ASP A 308 5.88 -8.69 10.86
N ILE A 309 5.70 -7.52 11.49
CA ILE A 309 5.44 -7.43 12.94
C ILE A 309 4.13 -8.09 13.36
N PHE A 310 3.16 -8.21 12.45
CA PHE A 310 1.83 -8.77 12.75
C PHE A 310 1.81 -10.29 12.64
N SER A 311 2.78 -10.90 11.91
CA SER A 311 2.87 -12.35 11.71
C SER A 311 1.57 -13.00 11.19
N ASN A 312 0.75 -12.25 10.48
CA ASN A 312 -0.51 -12.66 9.85
C ASN A 312 -0.60 -12.18 8.40
N ARG A 313 -1.74 -12.42 7.72
CA ARG A 313 -1.91 -12.03 6.30
C ARG A 313 -2.44 -10.61 6.08
N MET A 314 -2.65 -9.79 7.12
CA MET A 314 -3.21 -8.45 7.02
C MET A 314 -2.53 -7.60 5.95
N ASN A 315 -1.22 -7.36 6.10
CA ASN A 315 -0.45 -6.59 5.14
C ASN A 315 -0.29 -7.28 3.78
N THR A 316 -0.38 -8.61 3.73
CA THR A 316 -0.32 -9.34 2.46
C THR A 316 -1.59 -9.10 1.64
N ILE A 317 -2.77 -9.23 2.28
CA ILE A 317 -4.05 -8.88 1.66
C ILE A 317 -4.00 -7.45 1.17
N PHE A 318 -3.61 -6.51 2.02
CA PHE A 318 -3.50 -5.10 1.70
C PHE A 318 -2.67 -4.85 0.42
N LYS A 319 -1.43 -5.34 0.39
CA LYS A 319 -0.49 -5.09 -0.71
C LYS A 319 -0.87 -5.82 -1.99
N VAL A 320 -1.34 -7.06 -1.89
CA VAL A 320 -1.70 -7.87 -3.07
C VAL A 320 -3.06 -7.47 -3.63
N TYR A 321 -4.06 -7.24 -2.78
CA TYR A 321 -5.41 -6.92 -3.25
C TYR A 321 -5.53 -5.52 -3.85
N TYR A 322 -4.66 -4.60 -3.46
CA TYR A 322 -4.57 -3.30 -4.12
C TYR A 322 -4.12 -3.43 -5.59
N GLN A 323 -3.17 -4.34 -5.85
CA GLN A 323 -2.76 -4.68 -7.22
C GLN A 323 -3.87 -5.42 -7.99
N VAL A 324 -4.56 -6.35 -7.34
CA VAL A 324 -5.73 -7.05 -7.91
C VAL A 324 -6.79 -6.04 -8.32
N TRP A 325 -7.08 -5.05 -7.46
CA TRP A 325 -8.05 -4.00 -7.75
C TRP A 325 -7.68 -3.22 -9.03
N LEU A 326 -6.42 -2.78 -9.15
CA LEU A 326 -5.95 -2.05 -10.32
C LEU A 326 -6.05 -2.87 -11.61
N LEU A 327 -5.58 -4.13 -11.57
CA LEU A 327 -5.63 -5.04 -12.72
C LEU A 327 -7.08 -5.34 -13.15
N MET A 328 -7.97 -5.60 -12.19
CA MET A 328 -9.38 -5.86 -12.46
C MET A 328 -10.10 -4.62 -12.98
N ALA A 329 -9.80 -3.42 -12.47
CA ALA A 329 -10.40 -2.17 -12.94
C ALA A 329 -10.08 -1.93 -14.42
N ILE A 330 -8.79 -2.03 -14.80
CA ILE A 330 -8.35 -1.89 -16.20
C ILE A 330 -8.92 -3.02 -17.06
N GLY A 331 -8.88 -4.26 -16.55
CA GLY A 331 -9.47 -5.42 -17.21
C GLY A 331 -10.95 -5.24 -17.50
N SER A 332 -11.70 -4.68 -16.54
CA SER A 332 -13.15 -4.42 -16.69
C SER A 332 -13.44 -3.33 -17.72
N ALA A 333 -12.64 -2.26 -17.76
CA ALA A 333 -12.78 -1.21 -18.78
C ALA A 333 -12.53 -1.77 -20.19
N LEU A 334 -11.49 -2.59 -20.36
CA LEU A 334 -11.20 -3.27 -21.63
C LEU A 334 -12.25 -4.30 -21.99
N ALA A 335 -12.79 -5.03 -21.00
CA ALA A 335 -13.88 -5.98 -21.19
C ALA A 335 -15.16 -5.28 -21.67
N ALA A 336 -15.56 -4.17 -21.05
CA ALA A 336 -16.69 -3.37 -21.47
C ALA A 336 -16.54 -2.90 -22.93
N ALA A 337 -15.36 -2.39 -23.30
CA ALA A 337 -15.07 -1.98 -24.67
C ALA A 337 -15.07 -3.15 -25.66
N ALA A 338 -14.61 -4.34 -25.28
CA ALA A 338 -14.66 -5.55 -26.10
C ALA A 338 -16.10 -6.04 -26.28
N LEU A 339 -16.86 -6.13 -25.20
CA LEU A 339 -18.27 -6.52 -25.20
C LEU A 339 -19.14 -5.55 -26.02
N TRP A 340 -18.86 -4.24 -25.93
CA TRP A 340 -19.53 -3.22 -26.74
C TRP A 340 -19.38 -3.48 -28.23
N ARG A 341 -18.20 -3.88 -28.69
CA ARG A 341 -17.96 -4.23 -30.10
C ARG A 341 -18.76 -5.47 -30.52
N VAL A 342 -18.91 -6.45 -29.65
CA VAL A 342 -19.73 -7.66 -29.93
C VAL A 342 -21.22 -7.30 -29.92
N ALA A 343 -21.66 -6.46 -28.98
CA ALA A 343 -23.02 -5.99 -28.83
C ALA A 343 -23.46 -5.10 -30.01
N ALA A 344 -22.54 -4.64 -30.87
CA ALA A 344 -22.83 -3.80 -32.03
C ALA A 344 -23.86 -4.41 -33.02
N ARG A 345 -24.11 -5.71 -32.91
CA ARG A 345 -25.05 -6.45 -33.78
C ARG A 345 -26.52 -6.37 -33.33
N SER A 346 -26.80 -5.89 -32.12
CA SER A 346 -28.16 -5.81 -31.55
C SER A 346 -28.32 -4.55 -30.71
N THR A 347 -29.32 -3.74 -31.02
CA THR A 347 -29.65 -2.53 -30.27
C THR A 347 -29.99 -2.86 -28.81
N LEU A 348 -30.79 -3.92 -28.60
CA LEU A 348 -31.14 -4.35 -27.24
C LEU A 348 -29.89 -4.70 -26.40
N THR A 349 -28.98 -5.47 -26.96
CA THR A 349 -27.72 -5.86 -26.26
C THR A 349 -26.85 -4.63 -25.94
N ARG A 350 -26.78 -3.65 -26.86
CA ARG A 350 -26.08 -2.39 -26.61
C ARG A 350 -26.71 -1.61 -25.45
N VAL A 351 -28.04 -1.42 -25.50
CA VAL A 351 -28.75 -0.70 -24.44
C VAL A 351 -28.55 -1.40 -23.09
N THR A 352 -28.72 -2.72 -23.04
CA THR A 352 -28.53 -3.49 -21.82
C THR A 352 -27.10 -3.33 -21.28
N LEU A 353 -26.10 -3.45 -22.14
CA LEU A 353 -24.69 -3.29 -21.72
C LEU A 353 -24.40 -1.85 -21.27
N SER A 354 -24.93 -0.84 -21.94
CA SER A 354 -24.77 0.56 -21.53
C SER A 354 -25.39 0.82 -20.18
N VAL A 355 -26.62 0.37 -19.97
CA VAL A 355 -27.33 0.52 -18.69
C VAL A 355 -26.58 -0.22 -17.59
N ALA A 356 -26.17 -1.47 -17.82
CA ALA A 356 -25.39 -2.23 -16.84
C ALA A 356 -24.07 -1.52 -16.50
N THR A 357 -23.34 -1.03 -17.49
CA THR A 357 -22.08 -0.29 -17.27
C THR A 357 -22.35 1.02 -16.49
N ALA A 358 -23.37 1.78 -16.88
CA ALA A 358 -23.72 3.03 -16.19
C ALA A 358 -24.13 2.78 -14.74
N LEU A 359 -24.92 1.75 -14.46
CA LEU A 359 -25.31 1.38 -13.10
C LEU A 359 -24.10 0.93 -12.27
N THR A 360 -23.18 0.16 -12.86
CA THR A 360 -21.94 -0.26 -12.18
C THR A 360 -21.06 0.94 -11.83
N VAL A 361 -20.89 1.88 -12.77
CA VAL A 361 -20.13 3.12 -12.54
C VAL A 361 -20.81 3.97 -11.47
N ALA A 362 -22.12 4.17 -11.58
CA ALA A 362 -22.88 4.94 -10.58
C ALA A 362 -22.77 4.32 -9.19
N ALA A 363 -22.88 3.00 -9.08
CA ALA A 363 -22.70 2.28 -7.82
C ALA A 363 -21.27 2.43 -7.26
N GLY A 364 -20.24 2.37 -8.12
CA GLY A 364 -18.85 2.58 -7.72
C GLY A 364 -18.56 4.01 -7.25
N LEU A 365 -19.30 5.00 -7.74
CA LEU A 365 -19.15 6.41 -7.35
C LEU A 365 -19.84 6.75 -6.02
N VAL A 366 -20.72 5.88 -5.50
CA VAL A 366 -21.40 6.11 -4.20
C VAL A 366 -20.38 6.27 -3.08
N TYR A 367 -19.40 5.35 -3.00
CA TYR A 367 -18.39 5.40 -1.94
C TYR A 367 -17.59 6.72 -1.94
N PRO A 368 -16.90 7.11 -3.02
CA PRO A 368 -16.11 8.36 -3.01
C PRO A 368 -16.96 9.61 -2.76
N ALA A 369 -18.23 9.60 -3.19
CA ALA A 369 -19.13 10.72 -2.94
C ALA A 369 -19.53 10.83 -1.46
N VAL A 370 -19.95 9.71 -0.85
CA VAL A 370 -20.43 9.71 0.55
C VAL A 370 -19.27 9.81 1.53
N ALA A 371 -18.23 8.99 1.37
CA ALA A 371 -17.07 9.01 2.24
C ALA A 371 -16.28 10.32 2.12
N GLY A 372 -16.13 10.84 0.90
CA GLY A 372 -15.50 12.15 0.67
C GLY A 372 -16.27 13.30 1.33
N TYR A 373 -17.62 13.28 1.23
CA TYR A 373 -18.45 14.26 1.92
C TYR A 373 -18.27 14.17 3.45
N GLN A 374 -18.34 12.97 4.03
CA GLN A 374 -18.16 12.75 5.47
C GLN A 374 -16.76 13.19 5.95
N TRP A 375 -15.72 12.90 5.16
CA TRP A 375 -14.35 13.29 5.46
C TRP A 375 -14.20 14.83 5.47
N LEU A 376 -14.73 15.52 4.46
CA LEU A 376 -14.70 16.97 4.39
C LEU A 376 -15.48 17.62 5.54
N GLU A 377 -16.64 17.06 5.90
CA GLU A 377 -17.45 17.59 6.99
C GLU A 377 -16.77 17.42 8.36
N TRP A 378 -16.03 16.35 8.53
CA TRP A 378 -15.24 16.12 9.75
C TRP A 378 -13.98 16.97 9.82
N ARG A 379 -13.24 17.12 8.72
CA ARG A 379 -11.96 17.86 8.69
C ARG A 379 -12.14 19.38 8.54
N SER A 380 -13.21 19.82 7.94
CA SER A 380 -13.49 21.24 7.66
C SER A 380 -14.98 21.51 7.89
N PRO A 381 -15.45 21.51 9.16
CA PRO A 381 -16.87 21.68 9.48
C PRO A 381 -17.40 23.03 8.94
N ASP A 382 -16.58 24.07 8.94
CA ASP A 382 -16.92 25.41 8.43
C ASP A 382 -16.78 25.51 6.91
N ARG A 383 -16.24 24.48 6.24
CA ARG A 383 -16.06 24.38 4.78
C ARG A 383 -15.26 25.52 4.16
N GLU A 384 -14.43 26.18 4.94
CA GLU A 384 -13.51 27.18 4.43
C GLU A 384 -12.31 26.51 3.75
N TRP A 385 -12.04 26.91 2.51
CA TRP A 385 -10.88 26.44 1.78
C TRP A 385 -9.63 27.17 2.27
N GLN A 386 -8.75 26.46 2.97
CA GLN A 386 -7.50 26.98 3.51
C GLN A 386 -6.31 26.86 2.54
N GLY A 387 -6.56 26.59 1.26
CA GLY A 387 -5.50 26.40 0.26
C GLY A 387 -4.90 25.02 0.27
N VAL A 388 -3.62 24.93 -0.13
CA VAL A 388 -2.84 23.68 -0.18
C VAL A 388 -1.76 23.63 0.91
N ASP A 389 -1.81 24.54 1.87
CA ASP A 389 -0.91 24.54 3.02
C ASP A 389 -1.32 23.42 3.99
N GLY A 390 -0.49 22.39 4.11
CA GLY A 390 -0.73 21.24 4.99
C GLY A 390 -0.68 21.59 6.49
N LEU A 391 -0.21 22.78 6.88
CA LEU A 391 -0.13 23.25 8.26
C LEU A 391 -1.20 24.30 8.61
N ALA A 392 -2.06 24.68 7.65
CA ALA A 392 -3.10 25.68 7.87
C ALA A 392 -4.04 25.33 9.05
N TYR A 393 -4.23 24.04 9.34
CA TYR A 393 -5.04 23.57 10.47
C TYR A 393 -4.51 24.02 11.84
N LEU A 394 -3.27 24.52 11.93
CA LEU A 394 -2.66 25.04 13.16
C LEU A 394 -2.93 26.54 13.37
N GLU A 395 -3.33 27.27 12.33
CA GLU A 395 -3.40 28.74 12.38
C GLU A 395 -4.34 29.30 13.45
N GLU A 396 -5.47 28.62 13.71
CA GLU A 396 -6.41 29.04 14.76
C GLU A 396 -6.17 28.35 16.12
N PRO A 397 -6.03 27.01 16.19
CA PRO A 397 -5.91 26.35 17.50
C PRO A 397 -4.54 26.49 18.13
N MET A 398 -3.46 26.63 17.34
CA MET A 398 -2.07 26.65 17.83
C MET A 398 -1.20 27.61 16.99
N PRO A 399 -1.51 28.92 16.96
CA PRO A 399 -0.81 29.88 16.11
C PRO A 399 0.66 30.09 16.50
N ASP A 400 1.00 29.89 17.75
CA ASP A 400 2.35 29.94 18.28
C ASP A 400 3.19 28.72 17.82
N GLU A 401 2.61 27.52 17.81
CA GLU A 401 3.27 26.33 17.27
C GLU A 401 3.45 26.42 15.76
N ARG A 402 2.43 26.93 15.03
CA ARG A 402 2.55 27.23 13.61
C ARG A 402 3.74 28.16 13.32
N ALA A 403 3.86 29.23 14.06
CA ALA A 403 4.97 30.16 13.88
C ALA A 403 6.34 29.54 14.21
N ALA A 404 6.39 28.65 15.20
CA ALA A 404 7.61 27.91 15.53
C ALA A 404 8.03 26.96 14.41
N LEU A 405 7.07 26.27 13.76
CA LEU A 405 7.35 25.39 12.61
C LEU A 405 7.84 26.20 11.40
N ASP A 406 7.23 27.36 11.12
CA ASP A 406 7.68 28.27 10.06
C ASP A 406 9.10 28.77 10.35
N TRP A 407 9.40 29.13 11.60
CA TRP A 407 10.74 29.54 12.00
C TRP A 407 11.77 28.42 11.83
N LEU A 408 11.44 27.18 12.21
CA LEU A 408 12.31 26.00 12.00
C LEU A 408 12.56 25.74 10.52
N TRP A 409 11.54 25.92 9.69
CA TRP A 409 11.67 25.78 8.23
C TRP A 409 12.65 26.80 7.63
N GLU A 410 12.65 28.03 8.14
CA GLU A 410 13.50 29.11 7.64
C GLU A 410 14.93 29.08 8.22
N HIS A 411 15.11 28.60 9.46
CA HIS A 411 16.35 28.74 10.23
C HIS A 411 17.01 27.39 10.59
N GLY A 412 16.37 26.28 10.23
CA GLY A 412 16.94 24.93 10.44
C GLY A 412 18.16 24.73 9.55
N GLU A 413 19.18 24.09 10.11
CA GLU A 413 20.43 23.76 9.43
C GLU A 413 20.48 22.27 9.07
N PRO A 414 21.22 21.87 8.02
CA PRO A 414 21.26 20.47 7.57
C PRO A 414 21.75 19.47 8.62
N ASP A 415 22.55 19.92 9.58
CA ASP A 415 23.13 19.09 10.64
C ASP A 415 22.35 19.21 11.97
N ASP A 416 21.22 19.91 11.98
CA ASP A 416 20.41 20.02 13.18
C ASP A 416 19.76 18.69 13.57
N VAL A 417 19.76 18.42 14.85
CA VAL A 417 19.00 17.34 15.53
C VAL A 417 18.20 17.96 16.65
N MET A 418 16.90 17.73 16.64
CA MET A 418 15.97 18.35 17.58
C MET A 418 15.55 17.38 18.69
N LEU A 419 15.65 17.83 19.94
CA LEU A 419 14.93 17.20 21.04
C LEU A 419 13.48 17.68 20.99
N ALA A 420 12.56 16.75 20.85
CA ALA A 420 11.11 16.95 20.87
C ALA A 420 10.39 15.75 21.49
N ALA A 421 9.15 15.92 21.90
CA ALA A 421 8.30 14.82 22.35
C ALA A 421 8.21 13.71 21.30
N GLY A 422 8.17 12.44 21.73
CA GLY A 422 8.19 11.30 20.82
C GLY A 422 7.71 10.01 21.45
N GLY A 423 7.71 8.94 20.67
CA GLY A 423 7.40 7.58 21.12
C GLY A 423 5.93 7.18 21.02
N CYS A 424 4.99 8.10 21.21
CA CYS A 424 3.56 7.78 21.22
C CYS A 424 3.06 7.43 19.81
N GLU A 425 2.46 6.25 19.68
CA GLU A 425 1.86 5.79 18.43
C GLU A 425 0.53 6.47 18.14
N TRP A 426 0.28 6.79 16.87
CA TRP A 426 -0.97 7.36 16.36
C TRP A 426 -1.34 8.74 16.93
N ASP A 427 -0.46 9.37 17.70
CA ASP A 427 -0.65 10.72 18.17
C ASP A 427 -0.11 11.70 17.11
N LEU A 428 -1.00 12.43 16.46
CA LEU A 428 -0.68 13.36 15.36
C LEU A 428 0.10 14.62 15.84
N ASN A 429 0.11 14.87 17.14
CA ASN A 429 0.83 16.01 17.72
C ASN A 429 2.31 15.65 17.95
N VAL A 430 2.56 14.38 18.28
CA VAL A 430 3.92 13.87 18.50
C VAL A 430 4.65 13.67 17.16
N GLY A 431 5.86 14.23 17.05
CA GLY A 431 6.66 14.18 15.82
C GLY A 431 6.28 15.19 14.75
N ARG A 432 5.28 16.07 15.00
CA ARG A 432 4.81 17.11 14.06
C ARG A 432 5.95 18.00 13.59
N ALA A 433 6.79 18.47 14.50
CA ALA A 433 7.90 19.35 14.17
C ALA A 433 8.88 18.69 13.19
N ALA A 434 9.25 17.43 13.39
CA ALA A 434 10.09 16.68 12.46
C ALA A 434 9.40 16.45 11.11
N ALA A 435 8.13 16.08 11.12
CA ALA A 435 7.36 15.85 9.90
C ALA A 435 7.18 17.11 9.04
N ALA A 436 6.97 18.27 9.67
CA ALA A 436 6.78 19.54 8.99
C ALA A 436 8.07 20.15 8.46
N THR A 437 9.20 19.93 9.11
CA THR A 437 10.47 20.65 8.82
C THR A 437 11.54 19.76 8.18
N GLY A 438 11.44 18.43 8.34
CA GLY A 438 12.48 17.50 7.95
C GLY A 438 13.68 17.44 8.91
N ILE A 439 13.66 18.21 10.02
CA ILE A 439 14.71 18.16 11.05
C ILE A 439 14.54 16.87 11.84
N PRO A 440 15.57 15.98 11.91
CA PRO A 440 15.47 14.73 12.63
C PRO A 440 15.31 14.94 14.13
N THR A 441 14.49 14.09 14.76
CA THR A 441 14.35 13.99 16.22
C THR A 441 14.96 12.68 16.75
N ILE A 442 15.08 12.56 18.06
CA ILE A 442 15.67 11.36 18.70
C ILE A 442 14.80 10.12 18.44
N ILE A 443 13.49 10.30 18.49
CA ILE A 443 12.50 9.26 18.18
C ILE A 443 11.22 9.91 17.63
N GLY A 444 10.61 9.27 16.65
CA GLY A 444 9.27 9.60 16.15
C GLY A 444 8.20 8.74 16.83
N TRP A 445 7.34 8.09 16.04
CA TRP A 445 6.37 7.10 16.54
C TRP A 445 7.09 5.77 16.81
N GLY A 446 7.23 5.41 18.10
CA GLY A 446 8.15 4.38 18.54
C GLY A 446 7.70 2.94 18.29
N GLY A 447 6.54 2.55 18.80
CA GLY A 447 6.15 1.14 18.92
C GLY A 447 5.93 0.42 17.60
N GLY A 448 4.89 0.78 16.87
CA GLY A 448 4.50 0.12 15.62
C GLY A 448 5.26 0.62 14.41
N HIS A 449 5.55 1.92 14.29
CA HIS A 449 6.19 2.49 13.09
C HIS A 449 7.70 2.34 13.10
N GLU A 450 8.40 2.90 14.07
CA GLU A 450 9.84 2.73 14.20
C GLU A 450 10.21 1.25 14.39
N GLY A 451 9.42 0.53 15.22
CA GLY A 451 9.57 -0.90 15.41
C GLY A 451 9.41 -1.70 14.15
N ALA A 452 8.45 -1.36 13.28
CA ALA A 452 8.23 -2.02 12.01
C ALA A 452 9.40 -1.80 11.04
N TRP A 453 9.93 -0.57 10.97
CA TRP A 453 11.05 -0.24 10.09
C TRP A 453 12.36 -0.89 10.52
N HIS A 454 12.52 -1.19 11.80
CA HIS A 454 13.75 -1.78 12.34
C HIS A 454 13.62 -3.27 12.70
N LEU A 455 12.51 -3.92 12.35
CA LEU A 455 12.21 -5.31 12.71
C LEU A 455 13.34 -6.30 12.35
N GLY A 456 14.05 -6.04 11.25
CA GLY A 456 15.20 -6.85 10.81
C GLY A 456 16.48 -6.69 11.64
N ARG A 457 16.55 -5.68 12.52
CA ARG A 457 17.77 -5.36 13.29
C ARG A 457 17.76 -6.03 14.67
N PRO A 458 18.78 -6.80 15.04
CA PRO A 458 18.89 -7.36 16.39
C PRO A 458 18.91 -6.24 17.45
N GLY A 459 18.13 -6.37 18.51
CA GLY A 459 18.13 -5.43 19.63
C GLY A 459 17.40 -4.09 19.38
N PHE A 460 16.72 -3.92 18.24
CA PHE A 460 16.05 -2.66 17.91
C PHE A 460 14.99 -2.24 18.94
N ARG A 461 14.25 -3.17 19.55
CA ARG A 461 13.25 -2.83 20.59
C ARG A 461 13.90 -2.21 21.82
N GLN A 462 15.01 -2.78 22.28
CA GLN A 462 15.77 -2.22 23.40
C GLN A 462 16.32 -0.82 23.07
N GLU A 463 16.73 -0.60 21.82
CA GLU A 463 17.15 0.72 21.35
C GLU A 463 16.00 1.73 21.37
N LEU A 464 14.80 1.34 20.92
CA LEU A 464 13.62 2.21 20.93
C LEU A 464 13.20 2.58 22.35
N ASP A 465 13.10 1.59 23.23
CA ASP A 465 12.77 1.80 24.64
C ASP A 465 13.81 2.75 25.29
N GLN A 466 15.11 2.54 25.01
CA GLN A 466 16.18 3.39 25.51
C GLN A 466 16.07 4.83 24.97
N ARG A 467 15.69 5.03 23.69
CA ARG A 467 15.51 6.39 23.14
C ARG A 467 14.36 7.13 23.83
N ILE A 468 13.27 6.45 24.16
CA ILE A 468 12.16 7.01 24.92
C ILE A 468 12.61 7.44 26.31
N GLU A 469 13.36 6.60 27.01
CA GLU A 469 13.95 6.92 28.32
C GLU A 469 14.93 8.10 28.20
N ASP A 470 15.76 8.13 27.15
CA ASP A 470 16.74 9.18 26.91
C ASP A 470 16.07 10.54 26.62
N VAL A 471 14.94 10.58 25.89
CA VAL A 471 14.15 11.83 25.70
C VAL A 471 13.64 12.36 27.03
N ASN A 472 13.04 11.48 27.86
CA ASN A 472 12.59 11.88 29.20
C ASN A 472 13.76 12.43 30.06
N ALA A 473 14.92 11.74 30.04
CA ALA A 473 16.10 12.20 30.77
C ALA A 473 16.67 13.52 30.25
N LEU A 474 16.61 13.75 28.93
CA LEU A 474 17.07 15.01 28.31
C LEU A 474 16.19 16.19 28.72
N TYR A 475 14.87 16.04 28.78
CA TYR A 475 14.02 17.12 29.32
C TYR A 475 14.22 17.31 30.82
N ALA A 476 14.38 16.25 31.60
CA ALA A 476 14.52 16.36 33.05
C ALA A 476 15.86 16.97 33.51
N SER A 477 16.98 16.56 32.94
CA SER A 477 18.30 16.91 33.47
C SER A 477 19.38 17.23 32.44
N ARG A 478 19.09 17.06 31.17
CA ARG A 478 19.97 17.39 30.02
C ARG A 478 21.40 16.82 30.18
N PRO A 479 21.54 15.48 30.37
CA PRO A 479 22.85 14.88 30.51
C PRO A 479 23.71 15.18 29.28
N GLN A 480 24.88 15.79 29.48
CA GLN A 480 25.78 16.18 28.37
C GLN A 480 26.14 14.97 27.49
N ALA A 481 26.32 13.81 28.10
CA ALA A 481 26.61 12.57 27.37
C ALA A 481 25.48 12.16 26.38
N LEU A 482 24.23 12.42 26.71
CA LEU A 482 23.09 12.15 25.80
C LEU A 482 22.98 13.24 24.72
N ILE A 483 23.19 14.50 25.06
CA ILE A 483 23.25 15.60 24.08
C ILE A 483 24.31 15.28 23.02
N ASP A 484 25.50 14.88 23.43
CA ASP A 484 26.61 14.55 22.53
C ASP A 484 26.35 13.23 21.76
N ARG A 485 25.76 12.23 22.43
CA ARG A 485 25.40 10.95 21.80
C ARG A 485 24.45 11.13 20.59
N TYR A 486 23.43 11.97 20.75
CA TYR A 486 22.43 12.21 19.71
C TYR A 486 22.76 13.43 18.84
N GLY A 487 23.80 14.20 19.19
CA GLY A 487 24.15 15.42 18.46
C GLY A 487 23.08 16.50 18.54
N VAL A 488 22.37 16.60 19.68
CA VAL A 488 21.25 17.55 19.85
C VAL A 488 21.75 18.98 19.72
N THR A 489 21.16 19.71 18.78
CA THR A 489 21.46 21.14 18.51
C THR A 489 20.27 22.05 18.79
N LEU A 490 19.06 21.50 18.81
CA LEU A 490 17.82 22.22 19.07
C LEU A 490 17.01 21.54 20.19
N ILE A 491 16.38 22.35 21.04
CA ILE A 491 15.37 21.89 21.99
C ILE A 491 14.07 22.60 21.67
N PHE A 492 13.03 21.81 21.35
CA PHE A 492 11.68 22.30 21.13
C PHE A 492 10.85 22.16 22.41
N VAL A 493 10.11 23.20 22.77
CA VAL A 493 9.18 23.21 23.89
C VAL A 493 7.87 23.79 23.38
N GLY A 494 6.94 22.92 23.04
CA GLY A 494 5.60 23.27 22.55
C GLY A 494 4.51 22.65 23.41
N HIS A 495 3.33 22.52 22.82
CA HIS A 495 2.14 22.01 23.53
C HIS A 495 2.29 20.54 23.94
N SER A 496 2.93 19.71 23.11
CA SER A 496 3.18 18.29 23.44
C SER A 496 4.13 18.13 24.61
N GLU A 497 5.15 19.00 24.72
CA GLU A 497 6.12 19.01 25.81
C GLU A 497 5.51 19.53 27.13
N ARG A 498 4.44 20.31 27.03
CA ARG A 498 3.65 20.81 28.18
C ARG A 498 2.49 19.91 28.57
N GLY A 499 2.12 18.94 27.71
CA GLY A 499 0.95 18.08 27.90
C GLY A 499 -0.39 18.82 27.75
N GLU A 500 -0.43 19.88 26.92
CA GLU A 500 -1.57 20.79 26.79
C GLU A 500 -2.44 20.50 25.55
N ASP A 501 -1.93 19.74 24.59
CA ASP A 501 -2.59 19.49 23.31
C ASP A 501 -3.47 18.24 23.28
N GLY A 502 -3.77 17.66 24.44
CA GLY A 502 -4.55 16.41 24.56
C GLY A 502 -3.80 15.18 24.06
N THR A 503 -2.47 15.26 23.98
CA THR A 503 -1.61 14.13 23.64
C THR A 503 -1.78 12.94 24.57
N SER A 504 -1.29 11.81 24.13
CA SER A 504 -1.19 10.60 24.94
C SER A 504 -0.50 10.88 26.27
N THR A 505 -1.08 10.38 27.38
CA THR A 505 -0.44 10.55 28.69
C THR A 505 0.92 9.88 28.71
N PRO A 506 1.93 10.47 29.41
CA PRO A 506 3.23 9.84 29.59
C PRO A 506 3.08 8.41 30.13
N GLY A 507 3.77 7.47 29.50
CA GLY A 507 3.67 6.06 29.86
C GLY A 507 4.70 5.18 29.16
N PRO A 508 4.64 3.88 29.33
CA PRO A 508 5.51 2.96 28.60
C PRO A 508 5.37 3.16 27.09
N GLY A 509 6.46 3.49 26.41
CA GLY A 509 6.50 3.73 24.98
C GLY A 509 6.23 5.17 24.55
N CYS A 510 6.06 6.12 25.49
CA CYS A 510 5.66 7.48 25.20
C CYS A 510 6.49 8.48 26.02
N ALA A 511 7.17 9.39 25.36
CA ALA A 511 7.90 10.51 25.97
C ALA A 511 7.21 11.84 25.58
N THR A 512 6.18 12.18 26.34
CA THR A 512 5.40 13.43 26.19
C THR A 512 5.32 14.18 27.51
N GLY A 513 4.94 15.45 27.44
CA GLY A 513 4.74 16.29 28.62
C GLY A 513 3.55 15.88 29.51
N PRO A 514 3.38 16.60 30.63
CA PRO A 514 4.22 17.72 31.04
C PRO A 514 5.62 17.29 31.53
N PHE A 515 6.66 17.79 30.87
CA PHE A 515 8.03 17.61 31.36
C PHE A 515 8.30 18.59 32.48
N GLU A 516 8.86 18.10 33.60
CA GLU A 516 9.15 18.94 34.75
C GLU A 516 10.28 19.96 34.46
N GLY A 517 10.12 21.19 34.93
CA GLY A 517 11.13 22.22 34.89
C GLY A 517 11.38 22.90 33.55
N ILE A 518 10.59 22.63 32.52
CA ILE A 518 10.73 23.28 31.21
C ILE A 518 10.38 24.77 31.24
N ASP A 519 9.61 25.20 32.23
CA ASP A 519 9.26 26.60 32.48
C ASP A 519 10.12 27.28 33.55
N ASP A 520 11.08 26.58 34.13
CA ASP A 520 11.97 27.17 35.11
C ASP A 520 12.84 28.25 34.47
N PRO A 521 13.09 29.40 35.18
CA PRO A 521 13.87 30.51 34.65
C PRO A 521 15.29 30.14 34.19
N GLY A 522 15.80 28.99 34.61
CA GLY A 522 17.12 28.46 34.23
C GLY A 522 17.12 27.45 33.11
N PHE A 523 15.95 27.11 32.56
CA PHE A 523 15.85 26.13 31.45
C PHE A 523 16.33 26.79 30.14
N PRO A 524 17.03 26.06 29.28
CA PRO A 524 17.57 24.70 29.41
C PRO A 524 18.95 24.63 30.06
N GLY A 525 19.47 25.72 30.60
CA GLY A 525 20.76 25.82 31.25
C GLY A 525 21.87 26.39 30.36
N PRO A 526 23.12 26.45 30.87
CA PRO A 526 24.24 27.03 30.14
C PRO A 526 24.56 26.25 28.85
N GLY A 527 25.01 26.98 27.83
CA GLY A 527 25.31 26.42 26.50
C GLY A 527 24.12 26.37 25.54
N TRP A 528 23.00 27.00 25.90
CA TRP A 528 21.82 27.12 25.07
C TRP A 528 21.37 28.58 24.99
N GLU A 529 20.92 28.98 23.82
CA GLU A 529 20.37 30.32 23.55
C GLU A 529 18.90 30.18 23.14
N LEU A 530 18.05 31.06 23.65
CA LEU A 530 16.67 31.18 23.19
C LEU A 530 16.68 31.72 21.76
N ALA A 531 16.34 30.90 20.80
CA ALA A 531 16.37 31.21 19.38
C ALA A 531 14.99 31.68 18.85
N PHE A 532 13.91 31.17 19.45
CA PHE A 532 12.55 31.55 19.11
C PHE A 532 11.65 31.48 20.35
N GLU A 533 10.73 32.45 20.45
CA GLU A 533 9.67 32.46 21.47
C GLU A 533 8.42 33.14 20.88
N GLN A 534 7.29 32.47 20.97
CA GLN A 534 5.97 33.04 20.69
C GLN A 534 4.92 32.28 21.50
N GLY A 535 4.07 33.00 22.24
CA GLY A 535 3.10 32.38 23.16
C GLY A 535 3.79 31.45 24.16
N ASP A 536 3.34 30.22 24.21
CA ASP A 536 3.89 29.20 25.09
C ASP A 536 4.95 28.34 24.40
N VAL A 537 5.29 28.58 23.11
CA VAL A 537 6.26 27.82 22.36
C VAL A 537 7.63 28.47 22.35
N ARG A 538 8.68 27.68 22.66
CA ARG A 538 10.08 28.09 22.69
C ARG A 538 10.96 27.11 21.93
N ILE A 539 11.97 27.67 21.25
CA ILE A 539 13.04 26.88 20.65
C ILE A 539 14.37 27.40 21.17
N TYR A 540 15.18 26.49 21.67
CA TYR A 540 16.54 26.81 22.10
C TYR A 540 17.54 26.18 21.13
N ARG A 541 18.59 26.93 20.80
CA ARG A 541 19.70 26.47 19.97
C ARG A 541 20.96 26.32 20.82
N ARG A 542 21.73 25.27 20.59
CA ARG A 542 23.00 25.04 21.27
C ARG A 542 23.97 26.16 20.86
N SER A 543 24.58 26.83 21.85
CA SER A 543 25.63 27.83 21.61
C SER A 543 26.87 27.17 21.02
N ALA A 544 27.54 27.81 20.04
CA ALA A 544 28.69 27.28 19.34
C ALA A 544 29.93 27.07 20.25
#